data_b9da25d9ccfc5b3d5b8ac1221a1ec590
#
_entry.id   b9da25d9ccfc5b3d5b8ac1221a1ec590
#
_cell.length_a   1.000
_cell.length_b   1.000
_cell.length_c   1.000
_cell.angle_alpha   90.00
_cell.angle_beta   90.00
_cell.angle_gamma   90.00
#
_symmetry.space_group_name_H-M   'P 1'
#
loop_
_entity.id
_entity.type
_entity.pdbx_description
1 polymer ?
#
loop_
_entity_poly.entity_id
_entity_poly.type
_entity_poly.pdbx_seq_one_letter_code
_entity_poly.pdbx_strand_id
1 'polypeptide(L)'
;SHVGACTGRDHFSGWGLDWINMGLTYLPYLHRFYAPADARAAFVAVRDLAAHYGGHIIGIPRDNLPILDRQDGSGPLWETNSEWEAVTTYRTYEGAQRAILALGAPAFLGAEAAEALQGEGVPTDVYIVNGLTLPDGALSDLVARYGAGLVTVEDGVIGTAETGVRGFAGLVASAADNKAPVAHVGITDPRIAPSEGHMETWAHFGITAEALVAAVKSL
;
A
#
# COMPACT_ATOMS: atom_id res chain seq x y z
N SER A 1 13.29 -8.10 5.00
CA SER A 1 13.62 -8.23 3.58
C SER A 1 13.24 -6.95 2.83
N HIS A 2 14.00 -6.61 1.81
CA HIS A 2 13.62 -5.53 0.89
C HIS A 2 12.48 -6.02 0.00
N VAL A 3 11.52 -5.17 -0.28
CA VAL A 3 10.34 -5.51 -1.08
C VAL A 3 10.20 -4.58 -2.26
N GLY A 4 9.63 -5.14 -3.33
CA GLY A 4 9.22 -4.43 -4.52
C GLY A 4 10.31 -3.61 -5.19
N ALA A 5 9.90 -2.61 -5.95
CA ALA A 5 10.79 -1.68 -6.62
C ALA A 5 11.51 -0.72 -5.65
N CYS A 6 11.06 -0.62 -4.40
CA CYS A 6 11.75 0.10 -3.33
C CYS A 6 13.15 -0.44 -3.00
N THR A 7 13.54 -1.60 -3.52
CA THR A 7 14.91 -2.09 -3.44
C THR A 7 15.86 -1.28 -4.34
N GLY A 8 15.33 -0.41 -5.19
CA GLY A 8 16.12 0.37 -6.12
C GLY A 8 16.94 -0.52 -7.04
N ARG A 9 18.24 -0.27 -7.10
CA ARG A 9 19.15 -0.98 -8.01
C ARG A 9 19.25 -2.49 -7.81
N ASP A 10 18.81 -3.01 -6.68
CA ASP A 10 18.92 -4.43 -6.35
C ASP A 10 17.61 -5.22 -6.58
N HIS A 11 16.57 -4.58 -7.11
CA HIS A 11 15.26 -5.25 -7.29
C HIS A 11 15.34 -6.47 -8.23
N PHE A 12 16.31 -6.52 -9.15
CA PHE A 12 16.58 -7.67 -10.01
C PHE A 12 17.15 -8.89 -9.30
N SER A 13 17.56 -8.80 -8.06
CA SER A 13 18.02 -9.99 -7.31
C SER A 13 16.93 -11.05 -7.09
N GLY A 14 15.77 -10.87 -7.72
CA GLY A 14 14.74 -11.89 -7.95
C GLY A 14 13.75 -12.07 -6.80
N TRP A 15 14.00 -11.47 -5.65
CA TRP A 15 13.22 -11.72 -4.44
C TRP A 15 12.33 -10.54 -4.03
N GLY A 16 12.65 -9.33 -4.49
CA GLY A 16 12.01 -8.11 -4.03
C GLY A 16 10.59 -7.94 -4.58
N LEU A 17 10.33 -8.32 -5.82
CA LEU A 17 9.09 -7.99 -6.49
C LEU A 17 7.88 -8.85 -6.11
N ASP A 18 8.08 -9.99 -5.47
CA ASP A 18 6.99 -10.94 -5.22
C ASP A 18 6.78 -11.28 -3.73
N TRP A 19 7.45 -10.58 -2.81
CA TRP A 19 7.29 -10.80 -1.38
C TRP A 19 5.87 -10.58 -0.87
N ILE A 20 5.12 -9.68 -1.49
CA ILE A 20 3.72 -9.42 -1.16
C ILE A 20 2.88 -10.64 -1.50
N ASN A 21 3.03 -11.20 -2.71
CA ASN A 21 2.34 -12.41 -3.10
C ASN A 21 2.74 -13.60 -2.22
N MET A 22 4.03 -13.71 -1.85
CA MET A 22 4.48 -14.72 -0.91
C MET A 22 3.83 -14.54 0.48
N GLY A 23 3.69 -13.31 0.96
CA GLY A 23 3.02 -13.01 2.22
C GLY A 23 1.52 -13.35 2.23
N LEU A 24 0.89 -13.41 1.04
CA LEU A 24 -0.50 -13.83 0.86
C LEU A 24 -0.66 -15.34 0.73
N THR A 25 0.42 -16.10 0.46
CA THR A 25 0.37 -17.56 0.52
C THR A 25 0.43 -17.97 1.98
N TYR A 26 -0.45 -18.87 2.41
CA TYR A 26 -0.51 -19.35 3.78
C TYR A 26 0.74 -20.18 4.14
N LEU A 27 1.87 -19.48 4.32
CA LEU A 27 3.12 -20.11 4.74
C LEU A 27 2.94 -20.71 6.14
N PRO A 28 3.38 -21.93 6.38
CA PRO A 28 3.31 -22.54 7.70
C PRO A 28 3.96 -21.65 8.75
N TYR A 29 3.26 -21.45 9.86
CA TYR A 29 3.72 -20.62 10.98
C TYR A 29 3.93 -19.13 10.68
N LEU A 30 3.59 -18.63 9.49
CA LEU A 30 3.60 -17.20 9.21
C LEU A 30 2.50 -16.52 10.02
N HIS A 31 2.91 -15.64 10.94
CA HIS A 31 1.97 -14.83 11.70
C HIS A 31 1.48 -13.65 10.86
N ARG A 32 2.41 -12.92 10.24
CA ARG A 32 2.07 -11.69 9.52
C ARG A 32 3.16 -11.26 8.55
N PHE A 33 2.72 -10.65 7.45
CA PHE A 33 3.56 -9.82 6.60
C PHE A 33 3.35 -8.35 6.99
N TYR A 34 4.42 -7.66 7.40
CA TYR A 34 4.39 -6.25 7.75
C TYR A 34 4.87 -5.41 6.56
N ALA A 35 4.15 -4.33 6.27
CA ALA A 35 4.44 -3.36 5.23
C ALA A 35 4.51 -1.95 5.82
N PRO A 36 5.56 -1.58 6.55
CA PRO A 36 5.66 -0.26 7.15
C PRO A 36 5.80 0.82 6.07
N ALA A 37 5.09 1.93 6.25
CA ALA A 37 5.07 3.03 5.30
C ALA A 37 6.27 3.99 5.46
N ASP A 38 6.87 4.03 6.65
CA ASP A 38 8.06 4.83 6.96
C ASP A 38 8.89 4.20 8.08
N ALA A 39 9.97 4.88 8.50
CA ALA A 39 10.86 4.37 9.54
C ALA A 39 10.17 4.29 10.92
N ARG A 40 9.18 5.13 11.23
CA ARG A 40 8.44 5.09 12.49
C ARG A 40 7.43 3.95 12.48
N ALA A 41 6.73 3.74 11.37
CA ALA A 41 5.89 2.56 11.16
C ALA A 41 6.71 1.26 11.28
N ALA A 42 7.95 1.25 10.75
CA ALA A 42 8.85 0.10 10.89
C ALA A 42 9.21 -0.18 12.35
N PHE A 43 9.45 0.85 13.15
CA PHE A 43 9.70 0.69 14.58
C PHE A 43 8.49 0.08 15.30
N VAL A 44 7.28 0.57 15.01
CA VAL A 44 6.03 0.03 15.57
C VAL A 44 5.82 -1.43 15.14
N ALA A 45 6.06 -1.74 13.86
CA ALA A 45 5.96 -3.11 13.34
C ALA A 45 6.95 -4.07 14.04
N VAL A 46 8.20 -3.64 14.26
CA VAL A 46 9.21 -4.46 14.97
C VAL A 46 8.79 -4.72 16.43
N ARG A 47 8.19 -3.75 17.10
CA ARG A 47 7.65 -3.96 18.46
C ARG A 47 6.50 -4.97 18.46
N ASP A 48 5.58 -4.89 17.51
CA ASP A 48 4.47 -5.83 17.39
C ASP A 48 4.97 -7.24 17.08
N LEU A 49 5.86 -7.41 16.10
CA LEU A 49 6.39 -8.73 15.76
C LEU A 49 7.15 -9.39 16.92
N ALA A 50 7.84 -8.61 17.74
CA ALA A 50 8.58 -9.12 18.90
C ALA A 50 7.64 -9.62 20.02
N ALA A 51 6.39 -9.18 20.03
CA ALA A 51 5.37 -9.60 21.00
C ALA A 51 4.58 -10.85 20.56
N HIS A 52 4.75 -11.32 19.33
CA HIS A 52 3.95 -12.40 18.77
C HIS A 52 4.81 -13.61 18.39
N TYR A 53 4.28 -14.79 18.67
CA TYR A 53 4.89 -16.07 18.25
C TYR A 53 4.60 -16.34 16.78
N GLY A 54 5.58 -16.92 16.08
CA GLY A 54 5.44 -17.36 14.69
C GLY A 54 6.50 -16.76 13.77
N GLY A 55 6.38 -17.05 12.49
CA GLY A 55 7.21 -16.45 11.44
C GLY A 55 6.68 -15.06 11.09
N HIS A 56 7.59 -14.14 10.81
CA HIS A 56 7.25 -12.79 10.40
C HIS A 56 8.04 -12.42 9.16
N ILE A 57 7.39 -11.76 8.21
CA ILE A 57 8.04 -11.10 7.09
C ILE A 57 7.83 -9.61 7.28
N ILE A 58 8.90 -8.83 7.25
CA ILE A 58 8.82 -7.37 7.24
C ILE A 58 9.41 -6.85 5.93
N GLY A 59 8.57 -6.16 5.16
CA GLY A 59 8.95 -5.51 3.92
C GLY A 59 9.48 -4.11 4.20
N ILE A 60 10.79 -3.92 4.13
CA ILE A 60 11.42 -2.62 4.40
C ILE A 60 11.98 -2.08 3.09
N PRO A 61 11.61 -0.86 2.68
CA PRO A 61 12.27 -0.17 1.58
C PRO A 61 13.76 -0.02 1.85
N ARG A 62 14.56 -0.08 0.81
CA ARG A 62 16.00 0.17 0.91
C ARG A 62 16.33 1.65 0.94
N ASP A 63 15.65 2.41 0.08
CA ASP A 63 15.87 3.85 -0.05
C ASP A 63 15.09 4.63 1.02
N ASN A 64 15.49 5.88 1.22
CA ASN A 64 14.86 6.75 2.19
C ASN A 64 13.44 7.11 1.76
N LEU A 65 12.50 6.95 2.67
CA LEU A 65 11.13 7.43 2.53
C LEU A 65 10.90 8.62 3.47
N PRO A 66 9.97 9.52 3.13
CA PRO A 66 9.58 10.59 4.04
C PRO A 66 8.95 10.00 5.30
N ILE A 67 9.18 10.65 6.45
CA ILE A 67 8.37 10.40 7.65
C ILE A 67 6.99 10.99 7.40
N LEU A 68 5.96 10.20 7.66
CA LEU A 68 4.58 10.61 7.42
C LEU A 68 4.05 11.39 8.62
N ASP A 69 3.51 12.57 8.34
CA ASP A 69 2.91 13.44 9.36
C ASP A 69 1.39 13.27 9.41
N ARG A 70 0.81 13.56 10.59
CA ARG A 70 -0.63 13.68 10.77
C ARG A 70 -1.18 14.78 9.87
N GLN A 71 -2.43 14.64 9.44
CA GLN A 71 -3.07 15.60 8.54
C GLN A 71 -3.17 17.00 9.12
N ASP A 72 -3.26 17.14 10.43
CA ASP A 72 -3.33 18.42 11.13
C ASP A 72 -1.96 19.07 11.36
N GLY A 73 -0.87 18.43 10.91
CA GLY A 73 0.50 18.91 11.10
C GLY A 73 1.01 18.84 12.56
N SER A 74 0.31 18.13 13.44
CA SER A 74 0.69 18.03 14.86
C SER A 74 1.93 17.16 15.13
N GLY A 75 2.52 16.60 14.08
CA GLY A 75 3.71 15.76 14.15
C GLY A 75 3.56 14.44 13.39
N PRO A 76 4.50 13.52 13.60
CA PRO A 76 4.51 12.27 12.85
C PRO A 76 3.28 11.41 13.12
N LEU A 77 2.88 10.64 12.11
CA LEU A 77 1.70 9.77 12.18
C LEU A 77 1.87 8.70 13.26
N TRP A 78 3.06 8.13 13.39
CA TRP A 78 3.39 7.16 14.44
C TRP A 78 4.39 7.71 15.44
N GLU A 79 4.07 7.53 16.72
CA GLU A 79 4.98 7.78 17.83
C GLU A 79 5.67 6.46 18.26
N THR A 80 6.74 6.55 19.04
CA THR A 80 7.46 5.35 19.52
C THR A 80 6.61 4.44 20.41
N ASN A 81 5.54 4.96 21.01
CA ASN A 81 4.58 4.22 21.83
C ASN A 81 3.28 3.86 21.10
N SER A 82 3.13 4.21 19.80
CA SER A 82 1.97 3.81 19.02
C SER A 82 1.83 2.29 18.99
N GLU A 83 0.60 1.81 19.08
CA GLU A 83 0.30 0.40 18.82
C GLU A 83 0.25 0.12 17.32
N TRP A 84 0.51 -1.12 16.94
CA TRP A 84 0.41 -1.53 15.56
C TRP A 84 -1.06 -1.77 15.18
N GLU A 85 -1.46 -1.20 14.07
CA GLU A 85 -2.78 -1.41 13.47
C GLU A 85 -2.62 -1.94 12.05
N ALA A 86 -3.48 -2.88 11.66
CA ALA A 86 -3.44 -3.44 10.30
C ALA A 86 -3.78 -2.39 9.22
N VAL A 87 -4.67 -1.46 9.56
CA VAL A 87 -5.11 -0.36 8.69
C VAL A 87 -5.13 0.94 9.48
N THR A 88 -4.40 1.93 9.02
CA THR A 88 -4.34 3.27 9.62
C THR A 88 -5.01 4.29 8.70
N THR A 89 -5.92 5.09 9.23
CA THR A 89 -6.47 6.25 8.51
C THR A 89 -5.38 7.32 8.39
N TYR A 90 -5.11 7.78 7.15
CA TYR A 90 -3.99 8.70 6.91
C TYR A 90 -4.46 10.09 6.48
N ARG A 91 -5.39 10.16 5.55
CA ARG A 91 -6.03 11.42 5.12
C ARG A 91 -7.54 11.23 5.04
N THR A 92 -8.28 12.24 5.47
CA THR A 92 -9.75 12.23 5.39
C THR A 92 -10.26 13.56 4.89
N TYR A 93 -11.25 13.49 4.00
CA TYR A 93 -11.85 14.67 3.41
C TYR A 93 -13.37 14.60 3.51
N GLU A 94 -13.99 15.71 3.86
CA GLU A 94 -15.44 15.78 3.97
C GLU A 94 -16.12 15.43 2.64
N GLY A 95 -17.10 14.55 2.69
CA GLY A 95 -17.84 14.10 1.52
C GLY A 95 -17.14 13.05 0.65
N ALA A 96 -15.99 12.51 1.09
CA ALA A 96 -15.29 11.46 0.33
C ALA A 96 -16.16 10.23 0.10
N GLN A 97 -16.31 9.86 -1.16
CA GLN A 97 -17.02 8.66 -1.62
C GLN A 97 -16.05 7.64 -2.24
N ARG A 98 -14.77 7.99 -2.34
CA ARG A 98 -13.67 7.17 -2.86
C ARG A 98 -12.55 7.10 -1.86
N ALA A 99 -11.74 6.04 -1.93
CA ALA A 99 -10.53 5.97 -1.13
C ALA A 99 -9.35 5.35 -1.88
N ILE A 100 -8.14 5.78 -1.51
CA ILE A 100 -6.87 5.16 -1.89
C ILE A 100 -6.43 4.27 -0.73
N LEU A 101 -6.18 3.00 -1.01
CA LEU A 101 -5.64 2.02 -0.08
C LEU A 101 -4.18 1.76 -0.45
N ALA A 102 -3.24 2.26 0.33
CA ALA A 102 -1.81 2.10 0.08
C ALA A 102 -1.22 0.99 0.95
N LEU A 103 -0.60 -0.02 0.34
CA LEU A 103 0.15 -1.03 1.08
C LEU A 103 1.56 -0.50 1.40
N GLY A 104 1.72 0.00 2.61
CA GLY A 104 3.01 0.46 3.14
C GLY A 104 3.64 1.64 2.38
N ALA A 105 4.81 1.43 1.84
CA ALA A 105 5.72 2.44 1.31
C ALA A 105 5.12 3.51 0.37
N PRO A 106 4.22 3.20 -0.60
CA PRO A 106 3.67 4.23 -1.49
C PRO A 106 2.60 5.13 -0.86
N ALA A 107 2.38 5.06 0.45
CA ALA A 107 1.33 5.83 1.13
C ALA A 107 1.47 7.35 0.97
N PHE A 108 2.69 7.89 0.92
CA PHE A 108 2.90 9.32 0.71
C PHE A 108 2.41 9.78 -0.67
N LEU A 109 2.57 8.95 -1.72
CA LEU A 109 2.00 9.22 -3.04
C LEU A 109 0.47 9.27 -2.99
N GLY A 110 -0.14 8.43 -2.16
CA GLY A 110 -1.58 8.47 -1.91
C GLY A 110 -2.03 9.80 -1.32
N ALA A 111 -1.26 10.36 -0.37
CA ALA A 111 -1.56 11.67 0.22
C ALA A 111 -1.41 12.80 -0.81
N GLU A 112 -0.34 12.79 -1.60
CA GLU A 112 -0.12 13.76 -2.67
C GLU A 112 -1.26 13.74 -3.71
N ALA A 113 -1.68 12.53 -4.10
CA ALA A 113 -2.81 12.35 -5.01
C ALA A 113 -4.13 12.86 -4.42
N ALA A 114 -4.40 12.56 -3.15
CA ALA A 114 -5.62 12.99 -2.47
C ALA A 114 -5.67 14.52 -2.30
N GLU A 115 -4.54 15.17 -2.03
CA GLU A 115 -4.44 16.63 -1.97
C GLU A 115 -4.74 17.26 -3.34
N ALA A 116 -4.18 16.73 -4.42
CA ALA A 116 -4.46 17.18 -5.78
C ALA A 116 -5.95 17.00 -6.13
N LEU A 117 -6.53 15.84 -5.82
CA LEU A 117 -7.95 15.54 -6.04
C LEU A 117 -8.87 16.45 -5.23
N GLN A 118 -8.51 16.77 -3.98
CA GLN A 118 -9.24 17.73 -3.17
C GLN A 118 -9.26 19.11 -3.81
N GLY A 119 -8.15 19.57 -4.38
CA GLY A 119 -8.06 20.82 -5.14
C GLY A 119 -8.97 20.84 -6.38
N GLU A 120 -9.31 19.68 -6.92
CA GLU A 120 -10.20 19.52 -8.08
C GLU A 120 -11.67 19.23 -7.70
N GLY A 121 -11.99 19.20 -6.40
CA GLY A 121 -13.35 18.92 -5.90
C GLY A 121 -13.72 17.44 -5.94
N VAL A 122 -12.75 16.54 -5.92
CA VAL A 122 -12.93 15.08 -5.84
C VAL A 122 -12.35 14.57 -4.51
N PRO A 123 -13.05 14.81 -3.37
CA PRO A 123 -12.55 14.40 -2.07
C PRO A 123 -12.34 12.88 -2.03
N THR A 124 -11.15 12.46 -1.60
CA THR A 124 -10.72 11.07 -1.62
C THR A 124 -9.92 10.76 -0.36
N ASP A 125 -10.40 9.82 0.47
CA ASP A 125 -9.71 9.41 1.69
C ASP A 125 -8.49 8.53 1.37
N VAL A 126 -7.52 8.48 2.30
CA VAL A 126 -6.33 7.63 2.17
C VAL A 126 -6.17 6.78 3.41
N TYR A 127 -6.00 5.48 3.20
CA TYR A 127 -5.69 4.50 4.22
C TYR A 127 -4.35 3.85 3.94
N ILE A 128 -3.60 3.61 5.01
CA ILE A 128 -2.36 2.83 4.96
C ILE A 128 -2.67 1.43 5.47
N VAL A 129 -2.43 0.43 4.64
CA VAL A 129 -2.43 -0.97 5.03
C VAL A 129 -1.02 -1.33 5.48
N ASN A 130 -0.85 -1.55 6.79
CA ASN A 130 0.44 -1.76 7.42
C ASN A 130 0.91 -3.22 7.39
N GLY A 131 0.09 -4.09 6.86
CA GLY A 131 0.45 -5.51 6.73
C GLY A 131 -0.70 -6.38 6.27
N LEU A 132 -0.36 -7.63 6.01
CA LEU A 132 -1.23 -8.73 5.65
C LEU A 132 -0.94 -9.86 6.67
N THR A 133 -1.84 -10.55 7.28
CA THR A 133 -3.28 -10.70 7.06
C THR A 133 -4.09 -9.59 7.72
N LEU A 134 -5.15 -9.19 7.07
CA LEU A 134 -6.06 -8.17 7.60
C LEU A 134 -7.07 -8.81 8.57
N PRO A 135 -7.56 -8.05 9.58
CA PRO A 135 -8.66 -8.48 10.42
C PRO A 135 -9.92 -8.78 9.59
N ASP A 136 -10.71 -9.74 10.07
CA ASP A 136 -12.01 -10.04 9.46
C ASP A 136 -12.88 -8.79 9.37
N GLY A 137 -13.46 -8.57 8.21
CA GLY A 137 -14.32 -7.42 7.95
C GLY A 137 -13.60 -6.14 7.49
N ALA A 138 -12.31 -5.97 7.73
CA ALA A 138 -11.61 -4.70 7.45
C ALA A 138 -11.77 -4.21 6.01
N LEU A 139 -11.64 -5.10 5.03
CA LEU A 139 -11.84 -4.73 3.61
C LEU A 139 -13.32 -4.57 3.26
N SER A 140 -14.19 -5.42 3.77
CA SER A 140 -15.64 -5.31 3.50
C SER A 140 -16.23 -4.02 4.06
N ASP A 141 -15.75 -3.53 5.19
CA ASP A 141 -16.17 -2.26 5.77
C ASP A 141 -15.73 -1.07 4.90
N LEU A 142 -14.50 -1.10 4.38
CA LEU A 142 -14.00 -0.09 3.44
C LEU A 142 -14.79 -0.14 2.11
N VAL A 143 -15.05 -1.32 1.56
CA VAL A 143 -15.88 -1.48 0.36
C VAL A 143 -17.29 -0.93 0.57
N ALA A 144 -17.90 -1.22 1.72
CA ALA A 144 -19.24 -0.72 2.04
C ALA A 144 -19.26 0.81 2.22
N ARG A 145 -18.18 1.39 2.74
CA ARG A 145 -18.06 2.83 2.97
C ARG A 145 -17.84 3.62 1.69
N TYR A 146 -17.05 3.09 0.74
CA TYR A 146 -16.63 3.81 -0.46
C TYR A 146 -17.26 3.24 -1.73
N GLY A 147 -18.59 3.33 -1.83
CA GLY A 147 -19.35 2.78 -2.95
C GLY A 147 -19.04 3.39 -4.31
N ALA A 148 -18.47 4.61 -4.38
CA ALA A 148 -18.02 5.21 -5.62
C ALA A 148 -16.65 4.69 -6.09
N GLY A 149 -15.93 3.94 -5.24
CA GLY A 149 -14.79 3.15 -5.65
C GLY A 149 -13.55 3.24 -4.76
N LEU A 150 -12.67 2.29 -4.97
CA LEU A 150 -11.40 2.14 -4.28
C LEU A 150 -10.25 2.10 -5.28
N VAL A 151 -9.14 2.71 -4.94
CA VAL A 151 -7.87 2.56 -5.67
C VAL A 151 -6.86 1.91 -4.76
N THR A 152 -6.23 0.83 -5.19
CA THR A 152 -5.11 0.24 -4.46
C THR A 152 -3.78 0.75 -5.02
N VAL A 153 -2.80 0.92 -4.16
CA VAL A 153 -1.41 1.12 -4.57
C VAL A 153 -0.48 0.24 -3.75
N GLU A 154 0.37 -0.48 -4.45
CA GLU A 154 1.40 -1.33 -3.85
C GLU A 154 2.69 -1.33 -4.68
N ASP A 155 3.81 -1.47 -4.00
CA ASP A 155 5.12 -1.67 -4.60
C ASP A 155 5.36 -3.17 -4.82
N GLY A 156 4.49 -3.79 -5.58
CA GLY A 156 4.48 -5.23 -5.83
C GLY A 156 3.94 -5.59 -7.20
N VAL A 157 4.07 -6.86 -7.56
CA VAL A 157 3.56 -7.39 -8.84
C VAL A 157 2.07 -7.67 -8.73
N ILE A 158 1.27 -6.83 -9.39
CA ILE A 158 -0.19 -6.96 -9.40
C ILE A 158 -0.72 -7.71 -10.64
N GLY A 159 0.09 -7.86 -11.69
CA GLY A 159 -0.35 -8.46 -12.95
C GLY A 159 -1.34 -7.60 -13.73
N THR A 160 -2.04 -8.23 -14.66
CA THR A 160 -3.09 -7.62 -15.50
C THR A 160 -4.34 -8.48 -15.49
N ALA A 161 -5.41 -8.04 -16.15
CA ALA A 161 -6.62 -8.86 -16.34
C ALA A 161 -6.30 -10.18 -17.07
N GLU A 162 -5.37 -10.17 -18.01
CA GLU A 162 -4.96 -11.34 -18.79
C GLU A 162 -4.06 -12.30 -18.01
N THR A 163 -3.23 -11.78 -17.12
CA THR A 163 -2.31 -12.59 -16.28
C THR A 163 -2.85 -12.93 -14.92
N GLY A 164 -4.02 -12.39 -14.58
CA GLY A 164 -4.65 -12.48 -13.27
C GLY A 164 -4.15 -11.38 -12.33
N VAL A 165 -5.10 -10.65 -11.74
CA VAL A 165 -4.80 -9.66 -10.70
C VAL A 165 -4.40 -10.39 -9.42
N ARG A 166 -3.33 -9.98 -8.78
CA ARG A 166 -2.74 -10.59 -7.58
C ARG A 166 -2.21 -9.53 -6.62
N GLY A 167 -1.50 -9.96 -5.59
CA GLY A 167 -1.01 -9.06 -4.56
C GLY A 167 -2.15 -8.48 -3.71
N PHE A 168 -1.90 -7.32 -3.15
CA PHE A 168 -2.92 -6.60 -2.39
C PHE A 168 -4.08 -6.15 -3.30
N ALA A 169 -3.79 -5.79 -4.54
CA ALA A 169 -4.80 -5.48 -5.56
C ALA A 169 -5.82 -6.63 -5.73
N GLY A 170 -5.33 -7.85 -5.86
CA GLY A 170 -6.19 -9.04 -5.98
C GLY A 170 -7.03 -9.30 -4.73
N LEU A 171 -6.47 -9.06 -3.55
CA LEU A 171 -7.18 -9.19 -2.28
C LEU A 171 -8.35 -8.19 -2.20
N VAL A 172 -8.10 -6.91 -2.52
CA VAL A 172 -9.14 -5.86 -2.50
C VAL A 172 -10.18 -6.10 -3.59
N ALA A 173 -9.78 -6.49 -4.80
CA ALA A 173 -10.71 -6.83 -5.88
C ALA A 173 -11.65 -7.98 -5.47
N SER A 174 -11.11 -9.01 -4.83
CA SER A 174 -11.91 -10.12 -4.30
C SER A 174 -12.88 -9.68 -3.20
N ALA A 175 -12.46 -8.80 -2.30
CA ALA A 175 -13.33 -8.29 -1.24
C ALA A 175 -14.42 -7.36 -1.77
N ALA A 176 -14.13 -6.61 -2.83
CA ALA A 176 -15.09 -5.73 -3.47
C ALA A 176 -16.24 -6.49 -4.14
N ASP A 177 -15.99 -7.65 -4.74
CA ASP A 177 -17.00 -8.57 -5.28
C ASP A 177 -18.11 -7.84 -6.06
N ASN A 178 -17.73 -6.93 -6.96
CA ASN A 178 -18.62 -6.06 -7.73
C ASN A 178 -19.51 -5.08 -6.92
N LYS A 179 -19.29 -4.92 -5.63
CA LYS A 179 -20.03 -3.97 -4.78
C LYS A 179 -19.54 -2.54 -4.91
N ALA A 180 -18.25 -2.36 -5.26
CA ALA A 180 -17.64 -1.10 -5.56
C ALA A 180 -16.65 -1.26 -6.73
N PRO A 181 -16.50 -0.28 -7.62
CA PRO A 181 -15.45 -0.32 -8.63
C PRO A 181 -14.08 -0.24 -7.96
N VAL A 182 -13.09 -0.94 -8.53
CA VAL A 182 -11.72 -0.96 -8.02
C VAL A 182 -10.74 -0.73 -9.15
N ALA A 183 -9.81 0.21 -8.97
CA ALA A 183 -8.66 0.39 -9.84
C ALA A 183 -7.37 0.09 -9.07
N HIS A 184 -6.31 -0.25 -9.79
CA HIS A 184 -5.07 -0.73 -9.20
C HIS A 184 -3.86 -0.01 -9.78
N VAL A 185 -2.92 0.39 -8.90
CA VAL A 185 -1.61 0.94 -9.26
C VAL A 185 -0.54 0.04 -8.65
N GLY A 186 0.34 -0.48 -9.49
CA GLY A 186 1.41 -1.40 -9.08
C GLY A 186 2.15 -1.95 -10.31
N ILE A 187 3.03 -2.91 -10.09
CA ILE A 187 3.86 -3.47 -11.17
C ILE A 187 3.05 -4.49 -11.97
N THR A 188 2.72 -4.17 -13.21
CA THR A 188 1.97 -5.08 -14.08
C THR A 188 2.87 -6.07 -14.80
N ASP A 189 4.07 -5.64 -15.23
CA ASP A 189 5.06 -6.47 -15.91
C ASP A 189 6.47 -6.21 -15.37
N PRO A 190 7.02 -7.11 -14.54
CA PRO A 190 8.34 -6.93 -13.94
C PRO A 190 9.52 -7.34 -14.83
N ARG A 191 9.28 -7.82 -16.07
CA ARG A 191 10.33 -8.43 -16.91
C ARG A 191 11.43 -7.46 -17.33
N ILE A 192 11.11 -6.18 -17.43
CA ILE A 192 12.07 -5.12 -17.77
C ILE A 192 11.91 -4.01 -16.75
N ALA A 193 12.94 -3.74 -15.99
CA ALA A 193 12.97 -2.67 -15.01
C ALA A 193 14.32 -1.95 -15.03
N PRO A 194 14.35 -0.62 -14.81
CA PRO A 194 15.60 0.12 -14.75
C PRO A 194 16.39 -0.21 -13.47
N SER A 195 17.71 -0.14 -13.55
CA SER A 195 18.57 -0.25 -12.36
C SER A 195 18.86 1.14 -11.79
N GLU A 196 17.81 1.81 -11.34
CA GLU A 196 17.82 3.19 -10.88
C GLU A 196 17.43 3.28 -9.38
N GLY A 197 17.25 4.50 -8.85
CA GLY A 197 16.66 4.73 -7.54
C GLY A 197 15.19 4.27 -7.50
N HIS A 198 14.60 4.22 -6.29
CA HIS A 198 13.24 3.73 -6.16
C HIS A 198 12.22 4.64 -6.85
N MET A 199 12.40 5.96 -6.81
CA MET A 199 11.45 6.90 -7.44
C MET A 199 11.44 6.76 -8.96
N GLU A 200 12.61 6.62 -9.59
CA GLU A 200 12.72 6.39 -11.03
C GLU A 200 12.14 5.03 -11.42
N THR A 201 12.37 4.01 -10.59
CA THR A 201 11.81 2.67 -10.80
C THR A 201 10.31 2.69 -10.62
N TRP A 202 9.78 3.38 -9.61
CA TRP A 202 8.34 3.56 -9.45
C TRP A 202 7.72 4.31 -10.63
N ALA A 203 8.34 5.41 -11.07
CA ALA A 203 7.87 6.16 -12.24
C ALA A 203 7.84 5.29 -13.50
N HIS A 204 8.85 4.44 -13.71
CA HIS A 204 8.87 3.47 -14.80
C HIS A 204 7.66 2.53 -14.79
N PHE A 205 7.25 2.07 -13.62
CA PHE A 205 6.08 1.19 -13.46
C PHE A 205 4.76 1.94 -13.30
N GLY A 206 4.76 3.27 -13.36
CA GLY A 206 3.56 4.07 -13.19
C GLY A 206 3.06 4.13 -11.73
N ILE A 207 3.91 3.88 -10.75
CA ILE A 207 3.58 4.06 -9.33
C ILE A 207 3.89 5.52 -8.97
N THR A 208 2.94 6.41 -9.25
CA THR A 208 3.07 7.86 -9.04
C THR A 208 1.78 8.47 -8.53
N ALA A 209 1.85 9.68 -7.97
CA ALA A 209 0.67 10.42 -7.54
C ALA A 209 -0.27 10.73 -8.70
N GLU A 210 0.27 11.07 -9.88
CA GLU A 210 -0.52 11.35 -11.09
C GLU A 210 -1.29 10.10 -11.57
N ALA A 211 -0.67 8.93 -11.51
CA ALA A 211 -1.33 7.67 -11.83
C ALA A 211 -2.48 7.36 -10.86
N LEU A 212 -2.30 7.66 -9.57
CA LEU A 212 -3.36 7.53 -8.57
C LEU A 212 -4.51 8.50 -8.82
N VAL A 213 -4.21 9.76 -9.16
CA VAL A 213 -5.23 10.75 -9.56
C VAL A 213 -6.02 10.24 -10.78
N ALA A 214 -5.33 9.76 -11.80
CA ALA A 214 -5.98 9.20 -13.00
C ALA A 214 -6.84 7.98 -12.66
N ALA A 215 -6.35 7.07 -11.81
CA ALA A 215 -7.07 5.89 -11.36
C ALA A 215 -8.36 6.26 -10.58
N VAL A 216 -8.29 7.22 -9.65
CA VAL A 216 -9.48 7.71 -8.91
C VAL A 216 -10.51 8.33 -9.86
N LYS A 217 -10.07 9.10 -10.86
CA LYS A 217 -10.96 9.71 -11.84
C LYS A 217 -11.61 8.72 -12.81
N SER A 218 -11.02 7.54 -12.98
CA SER A 218 -11.55 6.49 -13.85
C SER A 218 -12.65 5.65 -13.21
N LEU A 219 -12.85 5.76 -11.90
CA LEU A 219 -13.93 5.13 -11.14
C LEU A 219 -15.23 5.94 -11.28
#